data_49852c065a06473a41661a1b70248c6a
#
_entry.id   49852c065a06473a41661a1b70248c6a
#
_cell.length_a   1.000
_cell.length_b   1.000
_cell.length_c   1.000
_cell.angle_alpha   90.00
_cell.angle_beta   90.00
_cell.angle_gamma   90.00
#
_symmetry.space_group_name_H-M   'P 1'
#
loop_
_entity.id
_entity.type
_entity.pdbx_description
1 polymer ?
#
loop_
_entity_poly.entity_id
_entity_poly.type
_entity_poly.pdbx_seq_one_letter_code
_entity_poly.pdbx_strand_id
1 'polypeptide(L)'
;MTQPDDDRIAAALVGAWRLVSWTIEYPASGRVTQPFGAVPEGLLVYSADGHMSAAMQRPGRARLSRADPNAVSDAEKAAAFAGYLQYSGTW
;
A
#
# COMPACT_ATOMS: atom_id res chain seq x y z
N MET A 1 -21.32 15.33 -11.11
CA MET A 1 -20.65 15.73 -12.35
C MET A 1 -19.20 16.11 -12.06
N THR A 2 -18.25 15.56 -12.80
CA THR A 2 -16.83 15.80 -12.61
C THR A 2 -16.45 17.18 -13.15
N GLN A 3 -15.63 17.93 -12.43
CA GLN A 3 -15.08 19.20 -12.90
C GLN A 3 -13.96 18.94 -13.92
N PRO A 4 -13.72 19.85 -14.90
CA PRO A 4 -12.62 19.68 -15.86
C PRO A 4 -11.25 19.49 -15.21
N ASP A 5 -10.99 20.16 -14.07
CA ASP A 5 -9.73 19.98 -13.31
C ASP A 5 -9.67 18.59 -12.67
N ASP A 6 -10.80 18.05 -12.18
CA ASP A 6 -10.85 16.69 -11.63
C ASP A 6 -10.58 15.65 -12.72
N ASP A 7 -11.12 15.84 -13.92
CA ASP A 7 -10.87 14.96 -15.06
C ASP A 7 -9.41 14.97 -15.46
N ARG A 8 -8.76 16.14 -15.42
CA ARG A 8 -7.34 16.26 -15.71
C ARG A 8 -6.48 15.57 -14.67
N ILE A 9 -6.82 15.73 -13.40
CA ILE A 9 -6.12 15.06 -12.29
C ILE A 9 -6.30 13.55 -12.40
N ALA A 10 -7.53 13.09 -12.65
CA ALA A 10 -7.81 11.67 -12.82
C ALA A 10 -7.01 11.07 -13.97
N ALA A 11 -6.95 11.73 -15.12
CA ALA A 11 -6.16 11.27 -16.27
C ALA A 11 -4.67 11.20 -15.95
N ALA A 12 -4.17 12.14 -15.16
CA ALA A 12 -2.77 12.15 -14.74
C ALA A 12 -2.43 11.03 -13.76
N LEU A 13 -3.41 10.51 -13.00
CA LEU A 13 -3.20 9.45 -12.03
C LEU A 13 -3.25 8.04 -12.63
N VAL A 14 -3.84 7.87 -13.82
CA VAL A 14 -3.93 6.56 -14.47
C VAL A 14 -2.53 5.99 -14.68
N GLY A 15 -2.29 4.77 -14.23
CA GLY A 15 -1.00 4.09 -14.37
C GLY A 15 -0.58 3.40 -13.08
N ALA A 16 0.68 2.99 -13.06
CA ALA A 16 1.30 2.35 -11.92
C ALA A 16 2.32 3.30 -11.27
N TRP A 17 2.27 3.41 -9.94
CA TRP A 17 3.08 4.32 -9.16
C TRP A 17 3.83 3.56 -8.08
N ARG A 18 5.12 3.78 -7.97
CA ARG A 18 5.93 3.20 -6.90
C ARG A 18 5.80 4.04 -5.64
N LEU A 19 5.59 3.38 -4.50
CA LEU A 19 5.57 4.05 -3.21
C LEU A 19 6.97 4.58 -2.86
N VAL A 20 7.06 5.85 -2.49
CA VAL A 20 8.31 6.48 -2.06
C VAL A 20 8.38 6.53 -0.54
N SER A 21 7.29 6.94 0.11
CA SER A 21 7.23 7.05 1.57
C SER A 21 5.80 6.90 2.04
N TRP A 22 5.66 6.48 3.31
CA TRP A 22 4.37 6.44 3.98
C TRP A 22 4.53 6.94 5.40
N THR A 23 3.84 8.05 5.68
CA THR A 23 3.91 8.73 6.98
C THR A 23 2.50 8.95 7.50
N ILE A 24 2.29 8.71 8.78
CA ILE A 24 1.03 9.04 9.46
C ILE A 24 1.31 10.16 10.47
N GLU A 25 0.57 11.24 10.35
CA GLU A 25 0.62 12.36 11.29
C GLU A 25 -0.59 12.31 12.23
N TYR A 26 -0.34 12.54 13.51
CA TYR A 26 -1.38 12.63 14.54
C TYR A 26 -1.47 14.08 15.00
N PRO A 27 -2.39 14.88 14.45
CA PRO A 27 -2.41 16.33 14.69
C PRO A 27 -2.54 16.72 16.15
N ALA A 28 -3.29 15.96 16.95
CA ALA A 28 -3.52 16.27 18.36
C ALA A 28 -2.25 16.18 19.21
N SER A 29 -1.31 15.29 18.87
CA SER A 29 -0.08 15.08 19.62
C SER A 29 1.17 15.59 18.90
N GLY A 30 1.06 15.92 17.62
CA GLY A 30 2.20 16.23 16.76
C GLY A 30 3.05 15.02 16.41
N ARG A 31 2.60 13.82 16.78
CA ARG A 31 3.34 12.59 16.52
C ARG A 31 3.32 12.24 15.02
N VAL A 32 4.45 11.79 14.52
CA VAL A 32 4.61 11.33 13.15
C VAL A 32 5.19 9.92 13.19
N THR A 33 4.60 9.00 12.42
CA THR A 33 5.08 7.63 12.34
C THR A 33 5.31 7.23 10.90
N GLN A 34 6.20 6.25 10.71
CA GLN A 34 6.44 5.59 9.43
C GLN A 34 6.16 4.10 9.63
N PRO A 35 4.91 3.66 9.40
CA PRO A 35 4.49 2.29 9.77
C PRO A 35 5.34 1.19 9.17
N PHE A 36 5.85 1.38 7.94
CA PHE A 36 6.71 0.40 7.27
C PHE A 36 8.15 0.93 7.09
N GLY A 37 8.60 1.83 7.98
CA GLY A 37 9.95 2.36 7.96
C GLY A 37 10.15 3.52 7.01
N ALA A 38 11.39 3.98 6.90
CA ALA A 38 11.75 5.16 6.11
C ALA A 38 11.68 4.91 4.60
N VAL A 39 11.88 3.65 4.17
CA VAL A 39 11.90 3.27 2.74
C VAL A 39 10.98 2.06 2.54
N PRO A 40 9.65 2.25 2.60
CA PRO A 40 8.72 1.16 2.35
C PRO A 40 8.75 0.76 0.88
N GLU A 41 8.28 -0.44 0.59
CA GLU A 41 8.09 -0.92 -0.77
C GLU A 41 6.60 -0.96 -1.09
N GLY A 42 6.21 -0.59 -2.31
CA GLY A 42 4.82 -0.64 -2.67
C GLY A 42 4.53 -0.19 -4.08
N LEU A 43 3.33 -0.57 -4.52
CA LEU A 43 2.80 -0.24 -5.83
C LEU A 43 1.36 0.24 -5.70
N LEU A 44 1.05 1.33 -6.38
CA LEU A 44 -0.28 1.89 -6.46
C LEU A 44 -0.68 1.93 -7.93
N VAL A 45 -1.84 1.36 -8.23
CA VAL A 45 -2.33 1.29 -9.61
C VAL A 45 -3.70 1.94 -9.69
N TYR A 46 -3.87 2.85 -10.65
CA TYR A 46 -5.16 3.43 -11.00
C TYR A 46 -5.47 3.06 -12.45
N SER A 47 -6.62 2.42 -12.68
CA SER A 47 -7.06 2.08 -14.02
C SER A 47 -7.99 3.16 -14.59
N ALA A 48 -8.01 3.27 -15.91
CA ALA A 48 -8.84 4.26 -16.59
C ALA A 48 -10.34 4.00 -16.41
N ASP A 49 -10.73 2.77 -16.10
CA ASP A 49 -12.13 2.37 -15.88
C ASP A 49 -12.62 2.59 -14.44
N GLY A 50 -11.83 3.27 -13.60
CA GLY A 50 -12.27 3.69 -12.28
C GLY A 50 -11.97 2.73 -11.15
N HIS A 51 -11.01 1.83 -11.30
CA HIS A 51 -10.57 0.93 -10.24
C HIS A 51 -9.16 1.29 -9.77
N MET A 52 -8.85 0.95 -8.53
CA MET A 52 -7.52 1.16 -7.97
C MET A 52 -7.11 -0.02 -7.10
N SER A 53 -5.82 -0.22 -6.96
CA SER A 53 -5.23 -1.19 -6.04
C SER A 53 -3.94 -0.63 -5.47
N ALA A 54 -3.74 -0.82 -4.17
CA ALA A 54 -2.52 -0.43 -3.48
C ALA A 54 -1.99 -1.61 -2.69
N ALA A 55 -0.69 -1.87 -2.81
CA ALA A 55 0.01 -2.88 -2.03
C ALA A 55 1.26 -2.25 -1.45
N MET A 56 1.45 -2.38 -0.14
CA MET A 56 2.57 -1.79 0.59
C MET A 56 3.15 -2.81 1.54
N GLN A 57 4.48 -2.80 1.71
CA GLN A 57 5.14 -3.72 2.62
C GLN A 57 6.41 -3.11 3.21
N ARG A 58 6.86 -3.68 4.33
CA ARG A 58 8.18 -3.41 4.89
C ARG A 58 9.25 -3.92 3.93
N PRO A 59 10.35 -3.17 3.74
CA PRO A 59 11.47 -3.68 2.94
C PRO A 59 12.08 -4.91 3.60
N GLY A 60 12.64 -5.82 2.79
CA GLY A 60 13.28 -7.02 3.29
C GLY A 60 12.33 -8.05 3.90
N ARG A 61 11.03 -7.95 3.63
CA ARG A 61 10.04 -8.90 4.13
C ARG A 61 10.38 -10.31 3.65
N ALA A 62 10.54 -11.24 4.62
CA ALA A 62 10.91 -12.61 4.31
C ALA A 62 9.80 -13.34 3.57
N ARG A 63 10.18 -14.23 2.66
CA ARG A 63 9.23 -15.17 2.06
C ARG A 63 8.79 -16.18 3.11
N LEU A 64 7.56 -16.69 2.97
CA LEU A 64 7.11 -17.81 3.77
C LEU A 64 8.02 -19.02 3.52
N SER A 65 8.30 -19.78 4.57
CA SER A 65 9.17 -20.97 4.49
C SER A 65 8.56 -22.09 3.63
N ARG A 66 7.25 -22.02 3.38
CA ARG A 66 6.54 -22.97 2.53
C ARG A 66 5.62 -22.24 1.57
N ALA A 67 5.41 -22.82 0.39
CA ALA A 67 4.52 -22.25 -0.64
C ALA A 67 3.05 -22.23 -0.19
N ASP A 68 2.62 -23.22 0.61
CA ASP A 68 1.28 -23.26 1.17
C ASP A 68 1.23 -22.44 2.47
N PRO A 69 0.46 -21.33 2.53
CA PRO A 69 0.38 -20.52 3.74
C PRO A 69 -0.16 -21.30 4.95
N ASN A 70 -0.97 -22.35 4.74
CA ASN A 70 -1.50 -23.16 5.82
C ASN A 70 -0.46 -24.11 6.42
N ALA A 71 0.68 -24.31 5.76
CA ALA A 71 1.75 -25.19 6.21
C ALA A 71 2.81 -24.47 7.05
N VAL A 72 2.70 -23.16 7.25
CA VAL A 72 3.63 -22.37 8.06
C VAL A 72 3.05 -22.13 9.46
N SER A 73 3.93 -21.80 10.43
CA SER A 73 3.52 -21.50 11.79
C SER A 73 2.67 -20.23 11.88
N ASP A 74 1.89 -20.12 12.95
CA ASP A 74 1.10 -18.93 13.22
C ASP A 74 1.98 -17.69 13.44
N ALA A 75 3.14 -17.87 14.07
CA ALA A 75 4.10 -16.78 14.26
C ALA A 75 4.64 -16.26 12.93
N GLU A 76 4.92 -17.15 11.97
CA GLU A 76 5.38 -16.77 10.63
C GLU A 76 4.28 -16.05 9.85
N LYS A 77 3.03 -16.52 9.96
CA LYS A 77 1.88 -15.85 9.35
C LYS A 77 1.67 -14.45 9.93
N ALA A 78 1.77 -14.30 11.24
CA ALA A 78 1.62 -13.01 11.93
C ALA A 78 2.69 -12.03 11.50
N ALA A 79 3.95 -12.46 11.40
CA ALA A 79 5.04 -11.61 10.94
C ALA A 79 4.85 -11.18 9.48
N ALA A 80 4.39 -12.06 8.62
CA ALA A 80 4.10 -11.75 7.22
C ALA A 80 2.96 -10.73 7.11
N PHE A 81 1.89 -10.91 7.86
CA PHE A 81 0.75 -10.00 7.88
C PHE A 81 1.12 -8.62 8.42
N ALA A 82 1.89 -8.55 9.49
CA ALA A 82 2.26 -7.29 10.12
C ALA A 82 3.09 -6.36 9.22
N GLY A 83 3.79 -6.91 8.24
CA GLY A 83 4.61 -6.15 7.30
C GLY A 83 3.97 -5.88 5.95
N TYR A 84 2.66 -6.10 5.81
CA TYR A 84 1.99 -6.01 4.52
C TYR A 84 0.60 -5.39 4.66
N LEU A 85 0.26 -4.51 3.71
CA LEU A 85 -1.07 -3.92 3.59
C LEU A 85 -1.48 -3.87 2.12
N GLN A 86 -2.68 -4.32 1.83
CA GLN A 86 -3.24 -4.27 0.48
C GLN A 86 -4.70 -3.87 0.55
N TYR A 87 -5.14 -2.99 -0.35
CA TYR A 87 -6.54 -2.65 -0.52
C TYR A 87 -6.82 -2.30 -1.98
N SER A 88 -8.07 -2.45 -2.36
CA SER A 88 -8.52 -2.15 -3.71
C SER A 88 -9.95 -1.64 -3.67
N GLY A 89 -10.36 -0.95 -4.73
CA GLY A 89 -11.70 -0.38 -4.81
C GLY A 89 -11.88 0.45 -6.06
N THR A 90 -12.88 1.32 -6.00
CA THR A 90 -13.15 2.31 -7.05
C THR A 90 -12.57 3.65 -6.65
N TRP A 91 -12.35 4.48 -7.67
CA TRP A 91 -11.81 5.83 -7.47
C TRP A 91 -12.42 6.86 -8.40
#